data_acc1c9305c80e8b4b0e3a5cfc9108a66
#
_entry.id   acc1c9305c80e8b4b0e3a5cfc9108a66
#
_cell.length_a   1.000
_cell.length_b   1.000
_cell.length_c   1.000
_cell.angle_alpha   90.00
_cell.angle_beta   90.00
_cell.angle_gamma   90.00
#
_symmetry.space_group_name_H-M   'P 1'
#
loop_
_entity.id
_entity.type
_entity.pdbx_description
1 polymer ?
#
loop_
_entity_poly.entity_id
_entity_poly.type
_entity_poly.pdbx_seq_one_letter_code
_entity_poly.pdbx_strand_id
1 'polypeptide(L)'
;MEKLIPLVNKLQEIFYRTKVPFTVEMPQIVVIGGQSSGKSSVLESIVGRDFLPRGTNIVTRRPIIIQLINTPSAVQDWIEFAHKPSEKFYDFIKAREEIDIDTERRCGNNKEISAEPILMKVHSKSVVNLTLVDLPGMTKIPQGGQPENIERQVNELCYKYVQPRSAIIMAVSPANQDLANSDGLKLARRVDPSGERTIGVLTKIDLMD
;
A
#
# COMPACT_ATOMS: atom_id res chain seq x y z
N MET A 1 18.51 2.80 -15.15
CA MET A 1 17.63 2.69 -13.97
C MET A 1 16.93 1.33 -13.84
N GLU A 2 16.45 0.73 -14.91
CA GLU A 2 15.72 -0.57 -14.84
C GLU A 2 16.47 -1.73 -14.18
N LYS A 3 17.81 -1.78 -14.30
CA LYS A 3 18.64 -2.84 -13.68
C LYS A 3 18.83 -2.68 -12.17
N LEU A 4 18.61 -1.49 -11.62
CA LEU A 4 18.77 -1.22 -10.19
C LEU A 4 17.55 -1.69 -9.38
N ILE A 5 16.34 -1.58 -9.95
CA ILE A 5 15.10 -1.95 -9.26
C ILE A 5 15.13 -3.42 -8.77
N PRO A 6 15.47 -4.42 -9.61
CA PRO A 6 15.55 -5.81 -9.15
C PRO A 6 16.60 -6.05 -8.06
N LEU A 7 17.77 -5.39 -8.15
CA LEU A 7 18.83 -5.52 -7.14
C LEU A 7 18.37 -5.00 -5.80
N VAL A 8 17.74 -3.87 -5.83
CA VAL A 8 17.24 -3.16 -4.69
C VAL A 8 16.06 -3.91 -4.03
N ASN A 9 15.13 -4.46 -4.81
CA ASN A 9 14.07 -5.32 -4.31
C ASN A 9 14.63 -6.56 -3.58
N LYS A 10 15.73 -7.13 -4.11
CA LYS A 10 16.41 -8.27 -3.48
C LYS A 10 17.07 -7.89 -2.16
N LEU A 11 17.65 -6.69 -2.07
CA LEU A 11 18.19 -6.16 -0.82
C LEU A 11 17.08 -5.96 0.22
N GLN A 12 15.95 -5.35 -0.14
CA GLN A 12 14.81 -5.19 0.79
C GLN A 12 14.35 -6.54 1.34
N GLU A 13 14.25 -7.56 0.50
CA GLU A 13 13.85 -8.90 0.93
C GLU A 13 14.84 -9.49 1.95
N ILE A 14 16.15 -9.36 1.70
CA ILE A 14 17.18 -9.85 2.63
C ILE A 14 17.06 -9.14 3.98
N PHE A 15 16.97 -7.81 3.98
CA PHE A 15 16.83 -7.02 5.21
C PHE A 15 15.53 -7.34 5.95
N TYR A 16 14.42 -7.55 5.22
CA TYR A 16 13.16 -7.97 5.83
C TYR A 16 13.28 -9.33 6.53
N ARG A 17 13.91 -10.33 5.88
CA ARG A 17 14.11 -11.67 6.44
C ARG A 17 15.06 -11.68 7.64
N THR A 18 16.10 -10.86 7.59
CA THR A 18 17.10 -10.77 8.67
C THR A 18 16.67 -9.86 9.82
N LYS A 19 15.50 -9.18 9.71
CA LYS A 19 15.00 -8.18 10.67
C LYS A 19 15.98 -7.03 10.93
N VAL A 20 16.90 -6.79 10.02
CA VAL A 20 17.81 -5.65 10.06
C VAL A 20 17.11 -4.43 9.46
N PRO A 21 17.18 -3.23 10.07
CA PRO A 21 16.61 -2.02 9.51
C PRO A 21 17.22 -1.72 8.13
N PHE A 22 16.34 -1.57 7.12
CA PHE A 22 16.78 -1.16 5.79
C PHE A 22 16.82 0.37 5.72
N THR A 23 18.02 0.93 5.61
CA THR A 23 18.24 2.39 5.67
C THR A 23 18.33 3.06 4.29
N VAL A 24 18.29 2.28 3.21
CA VAL A 24 18.36 2.83 1.85
C VAL A 24 16.98 3.32 1.42
N GLU A 25 16.87 4.61 1.14
CA GLU A 25 15.65 5.20 0.58
C GLU A 25 15.43 4.71 -0.87
N MET A 26 14.26 4.12 -1.10
CA MET A 26 13.90 3.51 -2.37
C MET A 26 12.85 4.32 -3.08
N PRO A 27 12.94 4.47 -4.41
CA PRO A 27 11.83 4.98 -5.17
C PRO A 27 10.62 4.08 -5.00
N GLN A 28 9.55 4.64 -4.47
CA GLN A 28 8.28 3.93 -4.28
C GLN A 28 7.11 4.89 -4.47
N ILE A 29 5.98 4.38 -4.90
CA ILE A 29 4.73 5.14 -4.94
C ILE A 29 3.94 4.78 -3.69
N VAL A 30 3.73 5.76 -2.83
CA VAL A 30 2.99 5.60 -1.58
C VAL A 30 1.58 6.14 -1.75
N VAL A 31 0.59 5.27 -1.56
CA VAL A 31 -0.82 5.64 -1.73
C VAL A 31 -1.42 6.01 -0.38
N ILE A 32 -1.91 7.24 -0.29
CA ILE A 32 -2.54 7.80 0.92
C ILE A 32 -3.92 8.34 0.61
N GLY A 33 -4.78 8.38 1.61
CA GLY A 33 -6.14 8.91 1.50
C GLY A 33 -7.03 8.39 2.60
N GLY A 34 -8.20 8.98 2.73
CA GLY A 34 -9.19 8.59 3.72
C GLY A 34 -9.64 7.13 3.59
N GLN A 35 -10.30 6.66 4.62
CA GLN A 35 -10.96 5.36 4.57
C GLN A 35 -12.01 5.36 3.45
N SER A 36 -12.12 4.25 2.71
CA SER A 36 -13.02 4.10 1.57
C SER A 36 -12.83 5.11 0.44
N SER A 37 -11.69 5.80 0.36
CA SER A 37 -11.38 6.73 -0.74
C SER A 37 -11.06 6.04 -2.08
N GLY A 38 -10.95 4.70 -2.12
CA GLY A 38 -10.65 3.95 -3.34
C GLY A 38 -9.16 3.65 -3.56
N LYS A 39 -8.29 3.77 -2.54
CA LYS A 39 -6.84 3.49 -2.64
C LYS A 39 -6.54 2.12 -3.24
N SER A 40 -7.10 1.06 -2.66
CA SER A 40 -6.88 -0.31 -3.14
C SER A 40 -7.36 -0.50 -4.58
N SER A 41 -8.49 0.09 -4.96
CA SER A 41 -8.98 0.03 -6.34
C SER A 41 -8.04 0.72 -7.34
N VAL A 42 -7.43 1.84 -6.96
CA VAL A 42 -6.42 2.53 -7.79
C VAL A 42 -5.19 1.64 -7.98
N LEU A 43 -4.70 1.02 -6.89
CA LEU A 43 -3.57 0.09 -6.96
C LEU A 43 -3.87 -1.14 -7.82
N GLU A 44 -5.05 -1.73 -7.65
CA GLU A 44 -5.51 -2.86 -8.45
C GLU A 44 -5.64 -2.51 -9.92
N SER A 45 -6.05 -1.27 -10.24
CA SER A 45 -6.09 -0.77 -11.64
C SER A 45 -4.68 -0.66 -12.25
N ILE A 46 -3.67 -0.25 -11.47
CA ILE A 46 -2.28 -0.19 -11.92
C ILE A 46 -1.72 -1.59 -12.20
N VAL A 47 -2.07 -2.55 -11.36
CA VAL A 47 -1.63 -3.96 -11.50
C VAL A 47 -2.44 -4.71 -12.56
N GLY A 48 -3.68 -4.28 -12.80
CA GLY A 48 -4.62 -4.95 -13.70
C GLY A 48 -5.25 -6.22 -13.11
N ARG A 49 -5.21 -6.38 -11.80
CA ARG A 49 -5.72 -7.56 -11.07
C ARG A 49 -6.31 -7.16 -9.72
N ASP A 50 -7.33 -7.88 -9.29
CA ASP A 50 -7.98 -7.73 -8.00
C ASP A 50 -7.36 -8.71 -7.00
N PHE A 51 -6.62 -8.18 -6.02
CA PHE A 51 -5.91 -9.01 -5.03
C PHE A 51 -5.79 -8.37 -3.64
N LEU A 52 -6.20 -7.13 -3.50
CA LEU A 52 -6.16 -6.46 -2.20
C LEU A 52 -7.43 -6.76 -1.39
N PRO A 53 -7.32 -6.78 -0.06
CA PRO A 53 -8.48 -6.95 0.81
C PRO A 53 -9.56 -5.91 0.54
N ARG A 54 -10.82 -6.33 0.56
CA ARG A 54 -12.00 -5.47 0.38
C ARG A 54 -12.97 -5.68 1.53
N GLY A 55 -13.62 -4.63 1.97
CA GLY A 55 -14.61 -4.72 3.03
C GLY A 55 -15.05 -3.37 3.57
N THR A 56 -15.87 -3.43 4.62
CA THR A 56 -16.28 -2.28 5.41
C THR A 56 -15.29 -2.05 6.55
N ASN A 57 -15.10 -0.80 6.99
CA ASN A 57 -14.13 -0.38 8.02
C ASN A 57 -12.67 -0.32 7.53
N ILE A 58 -11.70 -0.33 8.45
CA ILE A 58 -10.26 -0.36 8.11
C ILE A 58 -9.91 -1.77 7.62
N VAL A 59 -9.90 -1.95 6.32
CA VAL A 59 -9.58 -3.22 5.66
C VAL A 59 -8.06 -3.43 5.69
N THR A 60 -7.29 -2.42 5.28
CA THR A 60 -5.83 -2.46 5.32
C THR A 60 -5.36 -2.03 6.71
N ARG A 61 -4.95 -2.99 7.56
CA ARG A 61 -4.48 -2.75 8.95
C ARG A 61 -2.96 -2.74 9.07
N ARG A 62 -2.26 -3.02 7.99
CA ARG A 62 -0.79 -3.05 7.90
C ARG A 62 -0.36 -2.44 6.57
N PRO A 63 0.81 -1.81 6.48
CA PRO A 63 1.35 -1.44 5.18
C PRO A 63 1.51 -2.69 4.30
N ILE A 64 1.09 -2.60 3.03
CA ILE A 64 1.35 -3.64 2.04
C ILE A 64 2.34 -3.07 1.03
N ILE A 65 3.54 -3.62 0.99
CA ILE A 65 4.58 -3.26 0.03
C ILE A 65 4.49 -4.24 -1.14
N ILE A 66 4.10 -3.73 -2.29
CA ILE A 66 3.84 -4.49 -3.50
C ILE A 66 4.98 -4.22 -4.48
N GLN A 67 5.82 -5.20 -4.71
CA GLN A 67 6.89 -5.14 -5.71
C GLN A 67 6.36 -5.74 -7.01
N LEU A 68 6.12 -4.91 -8.01
CA LEU A 68 5.78 -5.34 -9.35
C LEU A 68 7.06 -5.75 -10.09
N ILE A 69 7.08 -6.95 -10.62
CA ILE A 69 8.22 -7.51 -11.33
C ILE A 69 7.77 -7.91 -12.72
N ASN A 70 8.29 -7.18 -13.72
CA ASN A 70 8.07 -7.56 -15.10
C ASN A 70 8.79 -8.88 -15.38
N THR A 71 8.04 -9.89 -15.79
CA THR A 71 8.53 -11.23 -16.09
C THR A 71 8.05 -11.65 -17.48
N PRO A 72 8.78 -11.29 -18.55
CA PRO A 72 8.34 -11.51 -19.93
C PRO A 72 8.11 -12.99 -20.29
N SER A 73 8.83 -13.88 -19.61
CA SER A 73 8.71 -15.34 -19.80
C SER A 73 7.57 -15.99 -19.00
N ALA A 74 6.83 -15.23 -18.23
CA ALA A 74 5.72 -15.74 -17.41
C ALA A 74 4.59 -16.26 -18.31
N VAL A 75 4.21 -17.53 -18.13
CA VAL A 75 3.03 -18.12 -18.78
C VAL A 75 1.75 -17.61 -18.10
N GLN A 76 1.81 -17.47 -16.78
CA GLN A 76 0.72 -17.00 -15.93
C GLN A 76 1.28 -16.06 -14.86
N ASP A 77 0.51 -15.06 -14.44
CA ASP A 77 0.87 -14.17 -13.35
C ASP A 77 0.83 -14.94 -12.02
N TRP A 78 1.71 -14.57 -11.07
CA TRP A 78 1.69 -15.13 -9.72
C TRP A 78 2.15 -14.11 -8.69
N ILE A 79 1.80 -14.38 -7.43
CA ILE A 79 2.21 -13.61 -6.26
C ILE A 79 3.10 -14.47 -5.38
N GLU A 80 4.12 -13.85 -4.77
CA GLU A 80 4.96 -14.42 -3.73
C GLU A 80 4.96 -13.51 -2.50
N PHE A 81 4.92 -14.11 -1.31
CA PHE A 81 5.04 -13.37 -0.04
C PHE A 81 6.40 -13.62 0.61
N ALA A 82 6.99 -12.58 1.21
CA ALA A 82 8.29 -12.72 1.88
C ALA A 82 8.24 -13.66 3.09
N HIS A 83 7.08 -13.78 3.74
CA HIS A 83 6.87 -14.71 4.86
C HIS A 83 6.57 -16.15 4.42
N LYS A 84 6.30 -16.38 3.11
CA LYS A 84 6.10 -17.70 2.48
C LYS A 84 6.93 -17.82 1.20
N PRO A 85 8.27 -17.81 1.27
CA PRO A 85 9.14 -17.65 0.10
C PRO A 85 9.13 -18.83 -0.88
N SER A 86 8.59 -19.97 -0.48
CA SER A 86 8.54 -21.18 -1.32
C SER A 86 7.18 -21.40 -1.98
N GLU A 87 6.21 -20.53 -1.73
CA GLU A 87 4.84 -20.67 -2.21
C GLU A 87 4.53 -19.63 -3.26
N LYS A 88 4.00 -20.07 -4.41
CA LYS A 88 3.51 -19.20 -5.50
C LYS A 88 2.00 -19.25 -5.55
N PHE A 89 1.40 -18.08 -5.48
CA PHE A 89 -0.05 -17.91 -5.55
C PHE A 89 -0.44 -17.53 -6.98
N TYR A 90 -0.95 -18.47 -7.73
CA TYR A 90 -1.49 -18.25 -9.08
C TYR A 90 -2.95 -17.77 -9.03
N ASP A 91 -3.66 -18.07 -7.93
CA ASP A 91 -4.99 -17.59 -7.65
C ASP A 91 -4.90 -16.33 -6.77
N PHE A 92 -5.33 -15.21 -7.31
CA PHE A 92 -5.29 -13.91 -6.64
C PHE A 92 -6.30 -13.81 -5.49
N ILE A 93 -7.35 -14.66 -5.49
CA ILE A 93 -8.28 -14.76 -4.35
C ILE A 93 -7.56 -15.37 -3.15
N LYS A 94 -6.81 -16.46 -3.37
CA LYS A 94 -6.00 -17.09 -2.31
C LYS A 94 -4.90 -16.16 -1.80
N ALA A 95 -4.32 -15.34 -2.68
CA ALA A 95 -3.36 -14.32 -2.24
C ALA A 95 -4.01 -13.27 -1.34
N ARG A 96 -5.25 -12.88 -1.63
CA ARG A 96 -6.03 -11.98 -0.75
C ARG A 96 -6.31 -12.61 0.61
N GLU A 97 -6.75 -13.86 0.62
CA GLU A 97 -6.98 -14.62 1.86
C GLU A 97 -5.70 -14.71 2.70
N GLU A 98 -4.52 -14.89 2.08
CA GLU A 98 -3.24 -14.90 2.77
C GLU A 98 -2.90 -13.56 3.42
N ILE A 99 -3.22 -12.43 2.75
CA ILE A 99 -3.05 -11.10 3.34
C ILE A 99 -3.91 -10.96 4.61
N ASP A 100 -5.16 -11.44 4.56
CA ASP A 100 -6.07 -11.39 5.69
C ASP A 100 -5.56 -12.28 6.84
N ILE A 101 -5.15 -13.51 6.55
CA ILE A 101 -4.61 -14.47 7.54
C ILE A 101 -3.35 -13.91 8.21
N ASP A 102 -2.38 -13.38 7.44
CA ASP A 102 -1.15 -12.82 8.01
C ASP A 102 -1.43 -11.53 8.81
N THR A 103 -2.41 -10.76 8.38
CA THR A 103 -2.86 -9.56 9.10
C THR A 103 -3.49 -9.94 10.44
N GLU A 104 -4.39 -10.91 10.48
CA GLU A 104 -5.02 -11.38 11.71
C GLU A 104 -4.01 -12.01 12.66
N ARG A 105 -3.06 -12.78 12.14
CA ARG A 105 -1.99 -13.37 12.94
C ARG A 105 -1.14 -12.33 13.65
N ARG A 106 -0.92 -11.16 13.04
CA ARG A 106 -0.05 -10.09 13.58
C ARG A 106 -0.79 -9.04 14.38
N CYS A 107 -1.96 -8.63 13.93
CA CYS A 107 -2.76 -7.57 14.55
C CYS A 107 -3.77 -8.11 15.57
N GLY A 108 -4.00 -9.43 15.59
CA GLY A 108 -5.04 -10.04 16.42
C GLY A 108 -6.45 -9.59 16.04
N ASN A 109 -7.43 -9.95 16.89
CA ASN A 109 -8.84 -9.65 16.64
C ASN A 109 -9.24 -8.21 17.08
N ASN A 110 -8.32 -7.44 17.69
CA ASN A 110 -8.61 -6.15 18.33
C ASN A 110 -8.70 -4.97 17.35
N LYS A 111 -8.76 -5.20 16.04
CA LYS A 111 -8.78 -4.16 14.99
C LYS A 111 -7.67 -3.11 15.09
N GLU A 112 -6.57 -3.43 15.76
CA GLU A 112 -5.37 -2.62 15.83
C GLU A 112 -4.65 -2.57 14.48
N ILE A 113 -3.84 -1.55 14.28
CA ILE A 113 -2.93 -1.46 13.15
C ILE A 113 -1.52 -1.88 13.56
N SER A 114 -0.75 -2.39 12.62
CA SER A 114 0.65 -2.73 12.83
C SER A 114 1.54 -1.96 11.86
N ALA A 115 2.68 -1.49 12.33
CA ALA A 115 3.68 -0.85 11.47
C ALA A 115 4.54 -1.86 10.71
N GLU A 116 4.43 -3.16 11.01
CA GLU A 116 5.16 -4.22 10.30
C GLU A 116 4.50 -4.49 8.94
N PRO A 117 5.20 -4.24 7.81
CA PRO A 117 4.61 -4.37 6.50
C PRO A 117 4.42 -5.85 6.08
N ILE A 118 3.45 -6.07 5.19
CA ILE A 118 3.40 -7.27 4.36
C ILE A 118 4.19 -6.98 3.09
N LEU A 119 5.21 -7.78 2.82
CA LEU A 119 5.99 -7.67 1.59
C LEU A 119 5.55 -8.75 0.60
N MET A 120 5.07 -8.32 -0.56
CA MET A 120 4.63 -9.21 -1.62
C MET A 120 5.24 -8.81 -2.96
N LYS A 121 5.43 -9.80 -3.84
CA LYS A 121 5.91 -9.64 -5.20
C LYS A 121 4.84 -10.10 -6.17
N VAL A 122 4.53 -9.29 -7.16
CA VAL A 122 3.61 -9.63 -8.25
C VAL A 122 4.42 -9.79 -9.51
N HIS A 123 4.47 -10.99 -10.03
CA HIS A 123 5.16 -11.33 -11.27
C HIS A 123 4.16 -11.37 -12.42
N SER A 124 4.35 -10.53 -13.42
CA SER A 124 3.51 -10.48 -14.60
C SER A 124 4.29 -9.96 -15.80
N LYS A 125 3.90 -10.35 -17.00
CA LYS A 125 4.45 -9.80 -18.23
C LYS A 125 3.88 -8.43 -18.60
N SER A 126 2.75 -8.04 -18.01
CA SER A 126 2.03 -6.80 -18.32
C SER A 126 2.34 -5.65 -17.36
N VAL A 127 3.08 -5.88 -16.27
CA VAL A 127 3.45 -4.84 -15.31
C VAL A 127 4.84 -4.26 -15.61
N VAL A 128 5.07 -3.04 -15.16
CA VAL A 128 6.40 -2.42 -15.10
C VAL A 128 7.04 -2.72 -13.75
N ASN A 129 8.38 -2.70 -13.69
CA ASN A 129 9.09 -2.83 -12.42
C ASN A 129 8.85 -1.59 -11.56
N LEU A 130 8.11 -1.74 -10.47
CA LEU A 130 7.67 -0.64 -9.63
C LEU A 130 7.38 -1.13 -8.22
N THR A 131 7.65 -0.31 -7.20
CA THR A 131 7.24 -0.56 -5.82
C THR A 131 6.08 0.35 -5.46
N LEU A 132 4.97 -0.27 -5.06
CA LEU A 132 3.77 0.39 -4.57
C LEU A 132 3.61 0.12 -3.08
N VAL A 133 3.08 1.08 -2.34
CA VAL A 133 2.79 0.93 -0.91
C VAL A 133 1.34 1.30 -0.65
N ASP A 134 0.53 0.31 -0.24
CA ASP A 134 -0.81 0.54 0.28
C ASP A 134 -0.75 0.75 1.79
N LEU A 135 -1.36 1.81 2.27
CA LEU A 135 -1.38 2.19 3.68
C LEU A 135 -2.81 2.13 4.24
N PRO A 136 -2.96 1.92 5.56
CA PRO A 136 -4.24 2.04 6.22
C PRO A 136 -4.93 3.35 5.88
N GLY A 137 -6.25 3.28 5.68
CA GLY A 137 -7.05 4.49 5.41
C GLY A 137 -7.01 5.45 6.58
N MET A 138 -6.75 6.73 6.30
CA MET A 138 -6.79 7.78 7.31
C MET A 138 -8.20 7.88 7.88
N THR A 139 -8.32 7.82 9.20
CA THR A 139 -9.59 7.85 9.93
C THR A 139 -9.50 8.85 11.07
N LYS A 140 -10.62 9.47 11.39
CA LYS A 140 -10.71 10.46 12.49
C LYS A 140 -11.39 9.88 13.74
N ILE A 141 -12.21 8.86 13.55
CA ILE A 141 -13.04 8.29 14.60
C ILE A 141 -12.74 6.82 14.74
N PRO A 142 -12.43 6.34 15.96
CA PRO A 142 -12.30 4.92 16.24
C PRO A 142 -13.61 4.19 15.93
N GLN A 143 -13.52 3.03 15.28
CA GLN A 143 -14.69 2.22 14.94
C GLN A 143 -14.57 0.81 15.54
N GLY A 144 -15.64 0.38 16.23
CA GLY A 144 -15.86 -1.02 16.59
C GLY A 144 -14.69 -1.71 17.33
N GLY A 145 -14.20 -1.13 18.42
CA GLY A 145 -13.15 -1.72 19.26
C GLY A 145 -11.72 -1.29 18.90
N GLN A 146 -11.57 -0.29 18.02
CA GLN A 146 -10.27 0.33 17.76
C GLN A 146 -9.80 1.19 18.95
N PRO A 147 -8.48 1.33 19.15
CA PRO A 147 -7.95 2.21 20.18
C PRO A 147 -8.32 3.67 19.93
N GLU A 148 -8.54 4.44 20.99
CA GLU A 148 -8.90 5.85 20.91
C GLU A 148 -7.88 6.70 20.13
N ASN A 149 -6.62 6.29 20.13
CA ASN A 149 -5.53 6.97 19.43
C ASN A 149 -5.28 6.46 17.99
N ILE A 150 -6.25 5.75 17.38
CA ILE A 150 -6.11 5.16 16.04
C ILE A 150 -5.77 6.22 14.98
N GLU A 151 -6.40 7.40 15.05
CA GLU A 151 -6.11 8.51 14.14
C GLU A 151 -4.63 8.88 14.15
N ARG A 152 -4.07 9.04 15.35
CA ARG A 152 -2.65 9.38 15.53
C ARG A 152 -1.75 8.27 14.99
N GLN A 153 -2.05 7.01 15.30
CA GLN A 153 -1.26 5.86 14.84
C GLN A 153 -1.23 5.77 13.31
N VAL A 154 -2.39 5.93 12.65
CA VAL A 154 -2.48 5.91 11.18
C VAL A 154 -1.71 7.08 10.58
N ASN A 155 -1.87 8.29 11.14
CA ASN A 155 -1.18 9.49 10.65
C ASN A 155 0.34 9.37 10.77
N GLU A 156 0.85 8.89 11.91
CA GLU A 156 2.28 8.65 12.14
C GLU A 156 2.83 7.59 11.16
N LEU A 157 2.07 6.52 10.94
CA LEU A 157 2.42 5.48 9.98
C LEU A 157 2.48 6.03 8.55
N CYS A 158 1.42 6.74 8.10
CA CYS A 158 1.40 7.36 6.77
C CYS A 158 2.56 8.36 6.61
N TYR A 159 2.80 9.21 7.61
CA TYR A 159 3.89 10.18 7.60
C TYR A 159 5.25 9.51 7.39
N LYS A 160 5.53 8.40 8.09
CA LYS A 160 6.78 7.64 7.95
C LYS A 160 7.08 7.21 6.51
N TYR A 161 6.04 6.83 5.75
CA TYR A 161 6.20 6.37 4.37
C TYR A 161 6.27 7.51 3.34
N VAL A 162 5.61 8.65 3.59
CA VAL A 162 5.60 9.78 2.64
C VAL A 162 6.71 10.79 2.89
N GLN A 163 7.35 10.77 4.06
CA GLN A 163 8.43 11.68 4.43
C GLN A 163 9.67 11.57 3.52
N PRO A 164 10.15 10.36 3.14
CA PRO A 164 11.33 10.23 2.30
C PRO A 164 11.16 10.97 0.96
N ARG A 165 12.19 11.71 0.54
CA ARG A 165 12.14 12.47 -0.72
C ARG A 165 12.06 11.59 -1.97
N SER A 166 12.52 10.35 -1.87
CA SER A 166 12.42 9.32 -2.91
C SER A 166 11.01 8.77 -3.12
N ALA A 167 10.07 9.02 -2.17
CA ALA A 167 8.70 8.57 -2.26
C ALA A 167 7.88 9.52 -3.15
N ILE A 168 7.23 8.99 -4.18
CA ILE A 168 6.16 9.64 -4.91
C ILE A 168 4.87 9.43 -4.13
N ILE A 169 4.13 10.49 -3.88
CA ILE A 169 2.89 10.46 -3.10
C ILE A 169 1.71 10.42 -4.05
N MET A 170 0.87 9.40 -3.91
CA MET A 170 -0.41 9.32 -4.61
C MET A 170 -1.53 9.61 -3.61
N ALA A 171 -2.06 10.84 -3.65
CA ALA A 171 -3.12 11.29 -2.75
C ALA A 171 -4.49 11.02 -3.37
N VAL A 172 -5.19 10.02 -2.84
CA VAL A 172 -6.49 9.54 -3.37
C VAL A 172 -7.63 10.17 -2.61
N SER A 173 -8.54 10.82 -3.34
CA SER A 173 -9.73 11.48 -2.78
C SER A 173 -10.97 11.14 -3.62
N PRO A 174 -12.13 10.87 -2.99
CA PRO A 174 -13.39 10.74 -3.72
C PRO A 174 -13.77 12.06 -4.38
N ALA A 175 -14.22 12.02 -5.64
CA ALA A 175 -14.56 13.22 -6.42
C ALA A 175 -15.80 13.94 -5.86
N ASN A 176 -16.71 13.20 -5.22
CA ASN A 176 -17.92 13.73 -4.59
C ASN A 176 -17.70 14.35 -3.20
N GLN A 177 -16.45 14.57 -2.79
CA GLN A 177 -16.08 15.20 -1.53
C GLN A 177 -15.24 16.45 -1.80
N ASP A 178 -15.40 17.46 -0.95
CA ASP A 178 -14.55 18.65 -1.02
C ASP A 178 -13.10 18.30 -0.74
N LEU A 179 -12.22 18.63 -1.69
CA LEU A 179 -10.78 18.38 -1.61
C LEU A 179 -10.12 19.09 -0.42
N ALA A 180 -10.69 20.19 0.07
CA ALA A 180 -10.21 20.86 1.27
C ALA A 180 -10.30 19.99 2.53
N ASN A 181 -11.17 18.97 2.51
CA ASN A 181 -11.32 18.01 3.60
C ASN A 181 -10.46 16.75 3.44
N SER A 182 -9.73 16.60 2.33
CA SER A 182 -8.88 15.43 2.09
C SER A 182 -7.69 15.38 3.02
N ASP A 183 -7.70 14.42 3.94
CA ASP A 183 -6.58 14.22 4.89
C ASP A 183 -5.31 13.77 4.16
N GLY A 184 -5.45 13.01 3.07
CA GLY A 184 -4.33 12.63 2.21
C GLY A 184 -3.65 13.84 1.57
N LEU A 185 -4.41 14.78 1.03
CA LEU A 185 -3.86 16.02 0.46
C LEU A 185 -3.24 16.92 1.52
N LYS A 186 -3.83 17.02 2.72
CA LYS A 186 -3.25 17.77 3.84
C LYS A 186 -1.88 17.20 4.24
N LEU A 187 -1.78 15.88 4.35
CA LEU A 187 -0.53 15.22 4.66
C LEU A 187 0.51 15.40 3.55
N ALA A 188 0.10 15.23 2.27
CA ALA A 188 0.97 15.45 1.11
C ALA A 188 1.54 16.87 1.10
N ARG A 189 0.69 17.89 1.26
CA ARG A 189 1.11 19.31 1.30
C ARG A 189 2.10 19.61 2.44
N ARG A 190 1.99 18.91 3.56
CA ARG A 190 2.90 19.08 4.70
C ARG A 190 4.33 18.60 4.39
N VAL A 191 4.49 17.51 3.62
CA VAL A 191 5.78 16.89 3.31
C VAL A 191 6.32 17.27 1.93
N ASP A 192 5.46 17.80 1.07
CA ASP A 192 5.75 18.23 -0.30
C ASP A 192 4.96 19.51 -0.62
N PRO A 193 5.32 20.68 -0.03
CA PRO A 193 4.60 21.93 -0.22
C PRO A 193 4.54 22.43 -1.66
N SER A 194 5.59 22.14 -2.46
CA SER A 194 5.67 22.49 -3.89
C SER A 194 4.88 21.55 -4.78
N GLY A 195 4.52 20.35 -4.30
CA GLY A 195 3.78 19.35 -5.07
C GLY A 195 4.61 18.62 -6.14
N GLU A 196 5.95 18.68 -6.06
CA GLU A 196 6.85 18.13 -7.08
C GLU A 196 6.81 16.60 -7.18
N ARG A 197 6.40 15.92 -6.10
CA ARG A 197 6.31 14.46 -5.99
C ARG A 197 4.94 13.96 -5.56
N THR A 198 3.91 14.82 -5.68
CA THR A 198 2.54 14.50 -5.31
C THR A 198 1.65 14.42 -6.54
N ILE A 199 0.97 13.30 -6.69
CA ILE A 199 -0.04 13.04 -7.72
C ILE A 199 -1.41 12.97 -7.02
N GLY A 200 -2.33 13.86 -7.38
CA GLY A 200 -3.73 13.80 -6.94
C GLY A 200 -4.51 12.82 -7.81
N VAL A 201 -5.27 11.92 -7.17
CA VAL A 201 -6.15 10.96 -7.86
C VAL A 201 -7.57 11.13 -7.38
N LEU A 202 -8.49 11.38 -8.30
CA LEU A 202 -9.92 11.42 -8.03
C LEU A 202 -10.56 10.07 -8.37
N THR A 203 -11.33 9.57 -7.42
CA THR A 203 -12.09 8.32 -7.55
C THR A 203 -13.59 8.60 -7.45
N LYS A 204 -14.43 7.60 -7.73
CA LYS A 204 -15.89 7.68 -7.59
C LYS A 204 -16.49 8.84 -8.39
N ILE A 205 -15.97 9.06 -9.59
CA ILE A 205 -16.46 10.12 -10.51
C ILE A 205 -17.92 9.84 -10.91
N ASP A 206 -18.32 8.57 -10.93
CA ASP A 206 -19.67 8.10 -11.15
C ASP A 206 -20.70 8.58 -10.10
N LEU A 207 -20.24 9.09 -8.97
CA LEU A 207 -21.09 9.65 -7.91
C LEU A 207 -21.18 11.20 -7.95
N MET A 208 -20.64 11.81 -8.98
CA MET A 208 -20.81 13.24 -9.21
C MET A 208 -22.07 13.46 -10.06
N ASP A 209 -22.97 14.32 -9.55
CA ASP A 209 -24.14 14.82 -10.26
C ASP A 209 -23.77 15.81 -11.38
#